data_d4c0c5ded20fb895c88468d0c8b523b7
#
_entry.id   d4c0c5ded20fb895c88468d0c8b523b7
#
_cell.length_a   1.000
_cell.length_b   1.000
_cell.length_c   1.000
_cell.angle_alpha   90.00
_cell.angle_beta   90.00
_cell.angle_gamma   90.00
#
_symmetry.space_group_name_H-M   'P 1'
#
loop_
_entity.id
_entity.type
_entity.pdbx_description
1 polymer ?
#
loop_
_entity_poly.entity_id
_entity_poly.type
_entity_poly.pdbx_seq_one_letter_code
_entity_poly.pdbx_strand_id
1 'polypeptide(L)'
;MKKGKNFDKIRFMERETWYNKKIPIKYIFIAFILICSSSIFLPRPELSCSKADNICRYYFVNFRGEKEIEQTFKISDIDTYEITCDTSRRSMATFSPIIYLKNGEKIDLYFKTYNFTRADNIVQNILTLDNYQIKRSFWKNIFGGY
;
A
#
# COMPACT_ATOMS: atom_id res chain seq x y z
N MET A 1 19.33 32.36 65.98
CA MET A 1 19.83 31.75 64.74
C MET A 1 18.67 31.06 64.03
N LYS A 2 18.16 31.65 62.94
CA LYS A 2 17.13 31.08 62.07
C LYS A 2 17.71 30.90 60.69
N LYS A 3 17.97 29.66 60.30
CA LYS A 3 18.35 29.28 58.91
C LYS A 3 17.10 29.26 58.06
N GLY A 4 16.97 30.21 57.15
CA GLY A 4 15.95 30.16 56.11
C GLY A 4 16.33 29.09 55.07
N LYS A 5 15.41 28.16 54.81
CA LYS A 5 15.48 27.25 53.67
C LYS A 5 14.97 28.00 52.46
N ASN A 6 15.90 28.33 51.56
CA ASN A 6 15.54 28.70 50.20
C ASN A 6 14.95 27.47 49.49
N PHE A 7 13.66 27.47 49.28
CA PHE A 7 13.03 26.59 48.33
C PHE A 7 13.31 27.09 46.94
N ASP A 8 14.23 26.44 46.28
CA ASP A 8 14.49 26.65 44.84
C ASP A 8 13.20 26.42 44.08
N LYS A 9 12.75 27.48 43.48
CA LYS A 9 11.62 27.57 42.60
C LYS A 9 11.95 26.73 41.38
N ILE A 10 11.50 25.44 41.38
CA ILE A 10 11.57 24.59 40.23
C ILE A 10 10.75 25.27 39.12
N ARG A 11 11.44 25.93 38.21
CA ARG A 11 10.86 26.40 36.97
C ARG A 11 10.41 25.17 36.19
N PHE A 12 9.14 24.87 36.28
CA PHE A 12 8.50 24.07 35.27
C PHE A 12 8.70 24.83 33.94
N MET A 13 9.66 24.37 33.12
CA MET A 13 9.66 24.71 31.72
C MET A 13 8.34 24.22 31.16
N GLU A 14 7.39 25.12 31.00
CA GLU A 14 6.25 24.90 30.12
C GLU A 14 6.83 24.49 28.77
N ARG A 15 6.80 23.21 28.47
CA ARG A 15 6.91 22.74 27.09
C ARG A 15 5.72 23.35 26.40
N GLU A 16 5.93 24.49 25.75
CA GLU A 16 5.01 24.94 24.72
C GLU A 16 4.86 23.79 23.74
N THR A 17 3.79 23.04 23.92
CA THR A 17 3.44 21.97 23.01
C THR A 17 3.19 22.64 21.65
N TRP A 18 3.89 22.21 20.63
CA TRP A 18 3.78 22.64 19.24
C TRP A 18 2.33 22.66 18.72
N TYR A 19 1.41 22.07 19.46
CA TYR A 19 -0.02 22.01 19.20
C TYR A 19 -0.75 23.36 19.34
N ASN A 20 -0.21 24.35 20.03
CA ASN A 20 -0.87 25.64 20.24
C ASN A 20 -0.56 26.72 19.20
N LYS A 21 0.36 26.47 18.28
CA LYS A 21 0.48 27.32 17.08
C LYS A 21 -0.67 26.98 16.13
N LYS A 22 -1.69 27.82 16.09
CA LYS A 22 -2.74 27.78 15.07
C LYS A 22 -2.06 27.78 13.70
N ILE A 23 -1.91 26.58 13.09
CA ILE A 23 -1.37 26.45 11.74
C ILE A 23 -2.37 27.18 10.84
N PRO A 24 -1.97 28.22 10.11
CA PRO A 24 -2.88 28.93 9.24
C PRO A 24 -3.49 27.94 8.22
N ILE A 25 -4.80 27.99 8.06
CA ILE A 25 -5.57 27.08 7.18
C ILE A 25 -4.95 26.95 5.79
N LYS A 26 -4.34 28.03 5.27
CA LYS A 26 -3.63 28.01 3.98
C LYS A 26 -2.51 26.95 3.91
N TYR A 27 -1.77 26.69 4.99
CA TYR A 27 -0.73 25.65 4.98
C TYR A 27 -1.30 24.24 5.02
N ILE A 28 -2.46 24.08 5.65
CA ILE A 28 -3.18 22.80 5.63
C ILE A 28 -3.64 22.50 4.20
N PHE A 29 -4.18 23.50 3.48
CA PHE A 29 -4.55 23.35 2.07
C PHE A 29 -3.36 23.05 1.17
N ILE A 30 -2.23 23.74 1.35
CA ILE A 30 -1.02 23.49 0.57
C ILE A 30 -0.50 22.06 0.84
N ALA A 31 -0.43 21.63 2.09
CA ALA A 31 -0.03 20.28 2.45
C ALA A 31 -0.98 19.24 1.85
N PHE A 32 -2.29 19.48 1.88
CA PHE A 32 -3.28 18.59 1.29
C PHE A 32 -3.10 18.47 -0.24
N ILE A 33 -2.89 19.59 -0.93
CA ILE A 33 -2.64 19.60 -2.39
C ILE A 33 -1.35 18.83 -2.70
N LEU A 34 -0.26 19.01 -1.93
CA LEU A 34 0.99 18.29 -2.12
C LEU A 34 0.83 16.79 -1.91
N ILE A 35 0.09 16.36 -0.89
CA ILE A 35 -0.18 14.96 -0.61
C ILE A 35 -1.03 14.35 -1.73
N CYS A 36 -2.09 15.03 -2.17
CA CYS A 36 -2.93 14.56 -3.26
C CYS A 36 -2.15 14.46 -4.58
N SER A 37 -1.31 15.45 -4.90
CA SER A 37 -0.51 15.43 -6.12
C SER A 37 0.52 14.31 -6.12
N SER A 38 1.19 14.04 -5.00
CA SER A 38 2.16 12.94 -4.91
C SER A 38 1.51 11.57 -5.17
N SER A 39 0.27 11.38 -4.73
CA SER A 39 -0.47 10.12 -4.94
C SER A 39 -0.84 9.86 -6.41
N ILE A 40 -0.93 10.92 -7.23
CA ILE A 40 -1.23 10.81 -8.66
C ILE A 40 -0.02 10.24 -9.43
N PHE A 41 1.19 10.54 -8.98
CA PHE A 41 2.41 10.12 -9.66
C PHE A 41 2.85 8.69 -9.32
N LEU A 42 2.25 8.05 -8.30
CA LEU A 42 2.60 6.68 -7.96
C LEU A 42 2.11 5.70 -9.03
N PRO A 43 2.99 4.81 -9.53
CA PRO A 43 2.60 3.79 -10.47
C PRO A 43 1.58 2.83 -9.83
N ARG A 44 0.62 2.37 -10.63
CA ARG A 44 -0.49 1.52 -10.17
C ARG A 44 -0.29 0.12 -10.68
N PRO A 45 -0.21 -0.88 -9.81
CA PRO A 45 -0.18 -2.26 -10.24
C PRO A 45 -1.53 -2.66 -10.83
N GLU A 46 -1.49 -3.26 -12.01
CA GLU A 46 -2.63 -3.89 -12.67
C GLU A 46 -2.26 -5.31 -13.09
N LEU A 47 -3.23 -6.20 -13.07
CA LEU A 47 -3.09 -7.57 -13.51
C LEU A 47 -4.18 -7.89 -14.53
N SER A 48 -3.81 -8.56 -15.59
CA SER A 48 -4.73 -9.07 -16.60
C SER A 48 -4.37 -10.52 -16.94
N CYS A 49 -5.28 -11.44 -16.68
CA CYS A 49 -5.12 -12.85 -16.97
C CYS A 49 -6.19 -13.29 -17.96
N SER A 50 -5.79 -14.09 -18.97
CA SER A 50 -6.66 -14.76 -19.93
C SER A 50 -6.36 -16.25 -19.87
N LYS A 51 -7.36 -17.05 -19.51
CA LYS A 51 -7.23 -18.50 -19.46
C LYS A 51 -7.19 -19.11 -20.85
N ALA A 52 -7.89 -18.50 -21.82
CA ALA A 52 -7.86 -18.91 -23.21
C ALA A 52 -6.45 -18.83 -23.80
N ASP A 53 -5.71 -17.79 -23.46
CA ASP A 53 -4.32 -17.59 -23.90
C ASP A 53 -3.33 -18.26 -22.95
N ASN A 54 -3.78 -18.73 -21.80
CA ASN A 54 -2.96 -19.25 -20.70
C ASN A 54 -1.88 -18.25 -20.22
N ILE A 55 -2.19 -16.95 -20.25
CA ILE A 55 -1.23 -15.88 -19.95
C ILE A 55 -1.79 -14.91 -18.91
N CYS A 56 -0.96 -14.59 -17.94
CA CYS A 56 -1.11 -13.43 -17.05
C CYS A 56 -0.08 -12.38 -17.37
N ARG A 57 -0.51 -11.12 -17.44
CA ARG A 57 0.36 -9.95 -17.59
C ARG A 57 0.19 -9.06 -16.36
N TYR A 58 1.29 -8.85 -15.67
CA TYR A 58 1.40 -7.93 -14.56
C TYR A 58 2.15 -6.69 -15.02
N TYR A 59 1.58 -5.51 -14.80
CA TYR A 59 2.13 -4.26 -15.27
C TYR A 59 1.85 -3.11 -14.31
N PHE A 60 2.70 -2.11 -14.36
CA PHE A 60 2.46 -0.82 -13.73
C PHE A 60 1.90 0.19 -14.73
N VAL A 61 0.90 0.94 -14.28
CA VAL A 61 0.32 2.03 -15.05
C VAL A 61 0.80 3.34 -14.44
N ASN A 62 1.50 4.15 -15.21
CA ASN A 62 1.93 5.47 -14.78
C ASN A 62 0.75 6.47 -14.79
N PHE A 63 1.01 7.69 -14.32
CA PHE A 63 -0.01 8.74 -14.26
C PHE A 63 -0.56 9.17 -15.64
N ARG A 64 0.18 8.90 -16.73
CA ARG A 64 -0.25 9.15 -18.12
C ARG A 64 -1.10 8.03 -18.69
N GLY A 65 -1.28 6.93 -17.95
CA GLY A 65 -2.00 5.75 -18.41
C GLY A 65 -1.16 4.81 -19.27
N GLU A 66 0.15 5.06 -19.42
CA GLU A 66 1.06 4.18 -20.12
C GLU A 66 1.31 2.94 -19.25
N LYS A 67 1.34 1.78 -19.88
CA LYS A 67 1.51 0.48 -19.23
C LYS A 67 2.93 -0.02 -19.46
N GLU A 68 3.63 -0.23 -18.39
CA GLU A 68 4.92 -0.91 -18.40
C GLU A 68 4.73 -2.34 -17.90
N ILE A 69 4.99 -3.32 -18.80
CA ILE A 69 4.87 -4.74 -18.46
C ILE A 69 6.07 -5.09 -17.60
N GLU A 70 5.81 -5.44 -16.35
CA GLU A 70 6.85 -5.88 -15.43
C GLU A 70 7.11 -7.39 -15.58
N GLN A 71 6.04 -8.17 -15.60
CA GLN A 71 6.14 -9.62 -15.72
C GLN A 71 5.02 -10.22 -16.56
N THR A 72 5.36 -11.27 -17.28
CA THR A 72 4.38 -12.12 -18.00
C THR A 72 4.65 -13.57 -17.60
N PHE A 73 3.62 -14.28 -17.19
CA PHE A 73 3.72 -15.69 -16.81
C PHE A 73 2.53 -16.49 -17.30
N LYS A 74 2.68 -17.81 -17.40
CA LYS A 74 1.59 -18.70 -17.79
C LYS A 74 0.85 -19.17 -16.55
N ILE A 75 -0.47 -19.26 -16.66
CA ILE A 75 -1.32 -19.79 -15.58
C ILE A 75 -0.97 -21.24 -15.27
N SER A 76 -0.67 -22.03 -16.30
CA SER A 76 -0.25 -23.43 -16.17
C SER A 76 1.08 -23.65 -15.44
N ASP A 77 1.90 -22.61 -15.38
CA ASP A 77 3.22 -22.67 -14.75
C ASP A 77 3.16 -22.31 -13.27
N ILE A 78 2.00 -21.91 -12.77
CA ILE A 78 1.79 -21.71 -11.33
C ILE A 78 1.89 -23.06 -10.63
N ASP A 79 2.81 -23.15 -9.67
CA ASP A 79 2.99 -24.33 -8.82
C ASP A 79 2.22 -24.19 -7.52
N THR A 80 2.51 -23.11 -6.78
CA THR A 80 1.87 -22.81 -5.51
C THR A 80 1.79 -21.30 -5.29
N TYR A 81 1.10 -20.88 -4.25
CA TYR A 81 1.07 -19.47 -3.83
C TYR A 81 1.07 -19.34 -2.31
N GLU A 82 1.44 -18.18 -1.84
CA GLU A 82 1.47 -17.82 -0.44
C GLU A 82 0.85 -16.44 -0.24
N ILE A 83 0.14 -16.24 0.87
CA ILE A 83 -0.32 -14.93 1.29
C ILE A 83 0.60 -14.42 2.40
N THR A 84 1.41 -13.44 2.09
CA THR A 84 2.28 -12.80 3.06
C THR A 84 1.53 -11.76 3.88
N CYS A 85 1.87 -11.68 5.17
CA CYS A 85 1.35 -10.69 6.10
C CYS A 85 2.46 -9.71 6.49
N ASP A 86 2.28 -8.45 6.16
CA ASP A 86 3.17 -7.36 6.58
C ASP A 86 2.54 -6.62 7.76
N THR A 87 3.19 -6.72 8.93
CA THR A 87 2.76 -6.08 10.19
C THR A 87 3.67 -4.92 10.56
N SER A 88 4.27 -4.25 9.58
CA SER A 88 5.23 -3.18 9.84
C SER A 88 4.63 -2.06 10.70
N ARG A 89 5.28 -1.84 11.83
CA ARG A 89 5.23 -0.72 12.78
C ARG A 89 3.98 0.18 12.76
N ARG A 90 2.99 -0.12 13.59
CA ARG A 90 1.82 0.73 13.93
C ARG A 90 0.71 0.83 12.88
N SER A 91 0.82 0.18 11.75
CA SER A 91 -0.24 0.09 10.75
C SER A 91 -1.02 -1.23 10.89
N MET A 92 -2.23 -1.25 10.37
CA MET A 92 -3.00 -2.49 10.27
C MET A 92 -2.24 -3.50 9.43
N ALA A 93 -2.33 -4.78 9.78
CA ALA A 93 -1.75 -5.87 9.00
C ALA A 93 -2.23 -5.80 7.55
N THR A 94 -1.30 -5.90 6.61
CA THR A 94 -1.61 -5.96 5.18
C THR A 94 -1.21 -7.30 4.62
N PHE A 95 -2.04 -7.82 3.73
CA PHE A 95 -1.86 -9.12 3.08
C PHE A 95 -1.60 -8.90 1.59
N SER A 96 -0.60 -9.59 1.05
CA SER A 96 -0.29 -9.60 -0.38
C SER A 96 0.00 -11.01 -0.88
N PRO A 97 -0.51 -11.39 -2.07
CA PRO A 97 -0.25 -12.70 -2.63
C PRO A 97 1.11 -12.74 -3.34
N ILE A 98 1.77 -13.87 -3.17
CA ILE A 98 2.99 -14.24 -3.87
C ILE A 98 2.71 -15.53 -4.62
N ILE A 99 3.08 -15.58 -5.88
CA ILE A 99 2.95 -16.76 -6.74
C ILE A 99 4.33 -17.37 -6.95
N TYR A 100 4.42 -18.68 -6.82
CA TYR A 100 5.61 -19.45 -7.16
C TYR A 100 5.34 -20.23 -8.44
N LEU A 101 6.26 -20.12 -9.40
CA LEU A 101 6.19 -20.86 -10.65
C LEU A 101 6.96 -22.17 -10.55
N LYS A 102 6.62 -23.14 -11.39
CA LYS A 102 7.28 -24.45 -11.47
C LYS A 102 8.78 -24.38 -11.77
N ASN A 103 9.24 -23.30 -12.37
CA ASN A 103 10.66 -23.03 -12.62
C ASN A 103 11.39 -22.48 -11.38
N GLY A 104 10.71 -22.31 -10.25
CA GLY A 104 11.24 -21.74 -9.02
C GLY A 104 11.23 -20.20 -8.96
N GLU A 105 10.73 -19.53 -10.00
CA GLU A 105 10.58 -18.07 -10.01
C GLU A 105 9.47 -17.64 -9.05
N LYS A 106 9.69 -16.52 -8.36
CA LYS A 106 8.76 -15.92 -7.41
C LYS A 106 8.23 -14.60 -7.98
N ILE A 107 6.91 -14.47 -8.02
CA ILE A 107 6.22 -13.27 -8.48
C ILE A 107 5.49 -12.64 -7.32
N ASP A 108 5.89 -11.44 -6.92
CA ASP A 108 5.21 -10.66 -5.90
C ASP A 108 4.16 -9.76 -6.57
N LEU A 109 2.91 -10.06 -6.30
CA LEU A 109 1.80 -9.30 -6.87
C LEU A 109 1.47 -8.08 -6.00
N TYR A 110 2.24 -7.14 -5.75
CA TYR A 110 2.09 -5.93 -4.90
C TYR A 110 0.65 -5.40 -4.63
N PHE A 111 -0.34 -6.29 -4.59
CA PHE A 111 -1.73 -5.99 -4.25
C PHE A 111 -1.94 -6.10 -2.74
N LYS A 112 -1.61 -5.05 -2.00
CA LYS A 112 -1.81 -5.02 -0.55
C LYS A 112 -3.29 -4.82 -0.19
N THR A 113 -3.83 -5.69 0.64
CA THR A 113 -5.19 -5.61 1.18
C THR A 113 -5.17 -5.82 2.70
N TYR A 114 -6.16 -5.26 3.40
CA TYR A 114 -6.31 -5.46 4.86
C TYR A 114 -7.08 -6.73 5.23
N ASN A 115 -7.46 -7.55 4.25
CA ASN A 115 -8.24 -8.76 4.46
C ASN A 115 -7.57 -9.94 3.77
N PHE A 116 -7.25 -10.97 4.56
CA PHE A 116 -6.64 -12.21 4.07
C PHE A 116 -7.49 -12.87 2.96
N THR A 117 -8.80 -12.99 3.18
CA THR A 117 -9.71 -13.63 2.20
C THR A 117 -9.71 -12.88 0.85
N ARG A 118 -9.55 -11.56 0.85
CA ARG A 118 -9.43 -10.80 -0.39
C ARG A 118 -8.12 -11.06 -1.11
N ALA A 119 -7.02 -11.21 -0.38
CA ALA A 119 -5.73 -11.57 -0.98
C ALA A 119 -5.78 -12.97 -1.59
N ASP A 120 -6.39 -13.93 -0.89
CA ASP A 120 -6.60 -15.29 -1.38
C ASP A 120 -7.49 -15.33 -2.62
N ASN A 121 -8.62 -14.61 -2.61
CA ASN A 121 -9.53 -14.53 -3.75
C ASN A 121 -8.86 -13.99 -5.03
N ILE A 122 -7.82 -13.16 -4.92
CA ILE A 122 -7.07 -12.72 -6.10
C ILE A 122 -6.48 -13.92 -6.82
N VAL A 123 -5.80 -14.80 -6.10
CA VAL A 123 -5.17 -15.99 -6.71
C VAL A 123 -6.20 -17.01 -7.16
N GLN A 124 -7.23 -17.25 -6.35
CA GLN A 124 -8.33 -18.15 -6.72
C GLN A 124 -9.00 -17.68 -8.03
N ASN A 125 -9.23 -16.39 -8.20
CA ASN A 125 -9.82 -15.84 -9.42
C ASN A 125 -8.88 -15.98 -10.64
N ILE A 126 -7.56 -15.86 -10.46
CA ILE A 126 -6.58 -16.13 -11.52
C ILE A 126 -6.70 -17.58 -12.01
N LEU A 127 -6.88 -18.52 -11.08
CA LEU A 127 -6.92 -19.96 -11.37
C LEU A 127 -8.28 -20.43 -11.92
N THR A 128 -9.38 -19.79 -11.55
CA THR A 128 -10.73 -20.26 -11.83
C THR A 128 -11.46 -19.53 -12.94
N LEU A 129 -11.25 -18.21 -13.06
CA LEU A 129 -11.98 -17.38 -14.02
C LEU A 129 -11.33 -17.42 -15.41
N ASP A 130 -12.16 -17.40 -16.46
CA ASP A 130 -11.68 -17.38 -17.85
C ASP A 130 -10.95 -16.08 -18.19
N ASN A 131 -11.44 -14.96 -17.67
CA ASN A 131 -10.80 -13.65 -17.79
C ASN A 131 -10.85 -12.95 -16.45
N TYR A 132 -9.68 -12.57 -15.94
CA TYR A 132 -9.57 -11.87 -14.68
C TYR A 132 -8.72 -10.61 -14.82
N GLN A 133 -9.28 -9.49 -14.36
CA GLN A 133 -8.59 -8.20 -14.39
C GLN A 133 -8.69 -7.50 -13.04
N ILE A 134 -7.56 -7.05 -12.53
CA ILE A 134 -7.50 -6.13 -11.39
C ILE A 134 -7.04 -4.79 -11.92
N LYS A 135 -7.91 -3.78 -11.78
CA LYS A 135 -7.58 -2.37 -12.05
C LYS A 135 -7.72 -1.58 -10.75
N ARG A 136 -6.65 -0.95 -10.34
CA ARG A 136 -6.68 -0.11 -9.16
C ARG A 136 -7.28 1.26 -9.48
N SER A 137 -8.39 1.61 -8.82
CA SER A 137 -8.99 2.93 -8.95
C SER A 137 -8.13 3.97 -8.22
N PHE A 138 -8.01 5.19 -8.80
CA PHE A 138 -7.35 6.34 -8.18
C PHE A 138 -7.84 6.61 -6.75
N TRP A 139 -9.16 6.60 -6.55
CA TRP A 139 -9.78 6.84 -5.24
C TRP A 139 -9.42 5.77 -4.21
N LYS A 140 -9.28 4.52 -4.61
CA LYS A 140 -8.84 3.44 -3.73
C LYS A 140 -7.38 3.58 -3.30
N ASN A 141 -6.54 4.24 -4.10
CA ASN A 141 -5.17 4.56 -3.70
C ASN A 141 -5.10 5.62 -2.60
N ILE A 142 -5.98 6.63 -2.65
CA ILE A 142 -6.01 7.72 -1.67
C ILE A 142 -6.61 7.23 -0.34
N PHE A 143 -7.66 6.42 -0.39
CA PHE A 143 -8.40 5.98 0.80
C PHE A 143 -8.04 4.56 1.28
N GLY A 144 -7.01 3.93 0.71
CA GLY A 144 -6.41 2.71 1.26
C GLY A 144 -7.27 1.45 1.23
N GLY A 145 -8.24 1.33 0.31
CA GLY A 145 -9.13 0.16 0.24
C GLY A 145 -9.16 -0.52 -1.14
N TYR A 146 -9.03 -1.84 -1.15
CA TYR A 146 -9.49 -2.71 -2.23
C TYR A 146 -10.93 -3.12 -1.96
#